data_70f1f9caefa775ede72431cb03614eb2
#
_entry.id   70f1f9caefa775ede72431cb03614eb2
#
_cell.length_a   1.000
_cell.length_b   1.000
_cell.length_c   1.000
_cell.angle_alpha   90.00
_cell.angle_beta   90.00
_cell.angle_gamma   90.00
#
_symmetry.space_group_name_H-M   'P 1'
#
loop_
_entity.id
_entity.type
_entity.pdbx_description
1 polymer ?
#
loop_
_entity_poly.entity_id
_entity_poly.type
_entity_poly.pdbx_seq_one_letter_code
_entity_poly.pdbx_strand_id
1 'polypeptide(L)'
;MKKFFQKTTALCFALAAPFVQAQTMTQVIPQSVQTVQTTDPAHFTGQGSYARLPVMPSNGDVAAASVNFPPNVFTDWHSHAQGQYLIVTEGIGRFQKWGKPVQTIQKGDVVWIAPNVKHWHGAGEFTAMAHIALSPAKDNAVTWFEKVNLPRTERAAAHILGSLNAKQLALLPVAAAVTTGDTAKLNAAVAQGLADGLTVSELTEAVSHQFAYIGAPKTLNGIAALQKQLETRKNQGIRDPEGTPATDIGAADYYQLGTQTLARLSQAPTDRPIFRFAPAVDYAIKAQLFGYQFSRDNLGAVERELVTLASLAALGESVNGQLRSHLRVLQNLGATDRHIAQIAQSIETALGKAAADNVRQVWQGLD
;
A
#
# COMPACT_ATOMS: atom_id res chain seq x y z
N MET A 1 83.98 -30.44 21.91
CA MET A 1 82.87 -30.07 21.02
C MET A 1 81.71 -29.61 21.88
N LYS A 2 81.53 -28.27 22.05
CA LYS A 2 80.42 -27.66 22.83
C LYS A 2 79.33 -27.26 21.85
N LYS A 3 78.11 -27.84 21.97
CA LYS A 3 76.95 -27.45 21.21
C LYS A 3 76.33 -26.27 21.91
N PHE A 4 76.24 -25.15 21.20
CA PHE A 4 75.47 -23.98 21.56
C PHE A 4 73.96 -24.23 21.27
N PHE A 5 73.15 -24.15 22.32
CA PHE A 5 71.65 -24.07 22.18
C PHE A 5 71.27 -22.59 22.09
N GLN A 6 70.82 -22.20 20.95
CA GLN A 6 70.13 -20.91 20.79
C GLN A 6 68.71 -21.03 21.32
N LYS A 7 68.40 -20.26 22.36
CA LYS A 7 66.99 -20.04 22.82
C LYS A 7 66.36 -18.95 21.96
N THR A 8 65.40 -19.35 21.12
CA THR A 8 64.54 -18.43 20.40
C THR A 8 63.42 -17.98 21.36
N THR A 9 63.47 -16.75 21.79
CA THR A 9 62.41 -16.11 22.57
C THR A 9 61.30 -15.70 21.59
N ALA A 10 60.17 -16.43 21.62
CA ALA A 10 58.97 -16.02 20.89
C ALA A 10 58.31 -14.84 21.62
N LEU A 11 58.33 -13.68 20.97
CA LEU A 11 57.64 -12.49 21.42
C LEU A 11 56.16 -12.62 21.06
N CYS A 12 55.34 -13.05 22.03
CA CYS A 12 53.86 -13.00 21.88
C CYS A 12 53.43 -11.55 21.90
N PHE A 13 53.13 -10.98 20.73
CA PHE A 13 52.35 -9.80 20.64
C PHE A 13 50.90 -10.16 21.02
N ALA A 14 50.52 -9.90 22.25
CA ALA A 14 49.11 -9.83 22.64
C ALA A 14 48.50 -8.59 21.93
N LEU A 15 47.76 -8.83 20.86
CA LEU A 15 46.84 -7.82 20.31
C LEU A 15 45.81 -7.55 21.38
N ALA A 16 46.01 -6.48 22.15
CA ALA A 16 45.01 -5.92 23.01
C ALA A 16 43.84 -5.47 22.09
N ALA A 17 42.77 -6.25 22.05
CA ALA A 17 41.52 -5.77 21.51
C ALA A 17 41.16 -4.47 22.24
N PRO A 18 40.79 -3.40 21.54
CA PRO A 18 40.38 -2.16 22.21
C PRO A 18 39.19 -2.53 23.11
N PHE A 19 39.38 -2.41 24.42
CA PHE A 19 38.28 -2.36 25.37
C PHE A 19 37.39 -1.22 24.90
N VAL A 20 36.23 -1.56 24.38
CA VAL A 20 35.17 -0.58 24.12
C VAL A 20 34.77 -0.06 25.50
N GLN A 21 35.34 1.08 25.85
CA GLN A 21 35.02 1.79 27.08
C GLN A 21 33.53 2.08 27.02
N ALA A 22 32.76 1.49 27.94
CA ALA A 22 31.33 1.72 28.03
C ALA A 22 31.07 3.23 28.06
N GLN A 23 30.37 3.74 27.07
CA GLN A 23 30.12 5.17 26.96
C GLN A 23 29.17 5.57 28.07
N THR A 24 29.69 6.30 29.04
CA THR A 24 28.93 6.83 30.17
C THR A 24 28.23 8.16 29.87
N MET A 25 28.30 8.64 28.64
CA MET A 25 27.78 9.95 28.23
C MET A 25 26.54 9.84 27.37
N THR A 26 25.55 10.67 27.63
CA THR A 26 24.40 10.88 26.75
C THR A 26 24.88 11.35 25.38
N GLN A 27 24.47 10.69 24.31
CA GLN A 27 24.84 11.04 22.94
C GLN A 27 23.68 10.83 21.96
N VAL A 28 23.68 11.62 20.91
CA VAL A 28 22.87 11.38 19.74
C VAL A 28 23.71 10.57 18.75
N ILE A 29 23.16 9.45 18.26
CA ILE A 29 23.79 8.61 17.25
C ILE A 29 23.03 8.81 15.94
N PRO A 30 23.55 9.67 15.03
CA PRO A 30 22.90 9.92 13.74
C PRO A 30 22.77 8.62 12.93
N GLN A 31 21.70 8.49 12.15
CA GLN A 31 21.49 7.35 11.25
C GLN A 31 22.67 7.16 10.28
N SER A 32 23.27 8.26 9.83
CA SER A 32 24.40 8.26 8.88
C SER A 32 25.67 7.56 9.40
N VAL A 33 25.81 7.40 10.71
CA VAL A 33 26.97 6.69 11.31
C VAL A 33 26.66 5.26 11.74
N GLN A 34 25.42 4.81 11.57
CA GLN A 34 25.05 3.43 11.88
C GLN A 34 25.52 2.49 10.77
N THR A 35 26.14 1.38 11.16
CA THR A 35 26.59 0.38 10.21
C THR A 35 25.41 -0.52 9.83
N VAL A 36 24.95 -0.38 8.60
CA VAL A 36 23.91 -1.22 8.04
C VAL A 36 24.52 -2.52 7.50
N GLN A 37 23.93 -3.64 7.86
CA GLN A 37 24.31 -4.99 7.41
C GLN A 37 23.14 -5.62 6.66
N THR A 38 23.44 -6.52 5.72
CA THR A 38 22.40 -7.33 5.05
C THR A 38 22.00 -8.51 5.94
N THR A 39 20.74 -8.91 5.83
CA THR A 39 20.24 -10.11 6.53
C THR A 39 20.87 -11.38 5.97
N ASP A 40 21.04 -12.39 6.82
CA ASP A 40 21.59 -13.70 6.42
C ASP A 40 20.56 -14.45 5.55
N PRO A 41 20.89 -14.80 4.29
CA PRO A 41 19.98 -15.52 3.40
C PRO A 41 19.64 -16.94 3.90
N ALA A 42 20.37 -17.47 4.86
CA ALA A 42 20.05 -18.74 5.49
C ALA A 42 18.77 -18.67 6.35
N HIS A 43 18.40 -17.47 6.82
CA HIS A 43 17.33 -17.26 7.81
C HIS A 43 16.26 -16.25 7.40
N PHE A 44 16.36 -15.72 6.18
CA PHE A 44 15.42 -14.76 5.60
C PHE A 44 15.01 -15.20 4.20
N THR A 45 13.77 -14.96 3.83
CA THR A 45 13.22 -15.33 2.51
C THR A 45 13.72 -14.43 1.37
N GLY A 46 14.43 -13.35 1.70
CA GLY A 46 15.00 -12.39 0.74
C GLY A 46 15.99 -11.46 1.42
N GLN A 47 16.56 -10.54 0.65
CA GLN A 47 17.56 -9.60 1.15
C GLN A 47 16.88 -8.45 1.91
N GLY A 48 16.95 -8.47 3.23
CA GLY A 48 16.64 -7.35 4.12
C GLY A 48 17.91 -6.65 4.61
N SER A 49 17.76 -5.71 5.52
CA SER A 49 18.88 -5.03 6.17
C SER A 49 18.61 -4.78 7.66
N TYR A 50 19.68 -4.67 8.44
CA TYR A 50 19.59 -4.30 9.84
C TYR A 50 20.78 -3.46 10.29
N ALA A 51 20.56 -2.62 11.30
CA ALA A 51 21.59 -1.91 12.03
C ALA A 51 21.49 -2.25 13.52
N ARG A 52 22.58 -2.72 14.10
CA ARG A 52 22.65 -2.90 15.56
C ARG A 52 22.79 -1.54 16.21
N LEU A 53 21.98 -1.28 17.20
CA LEU A 53 22.10 -0.09 18.04
C LEU A 53 23.12 -0.36 19.15
N PRO A 54 23.81 0.67 19.68
CA PRO A 54 24.75 0.50 20.78
C PRO A 54 24.12 -0.18 21.96
N VAL A 55 24.83 -1.15 22.55
CA VAL A 55 24.40 -1.82 23.78
C VAL A 55 24.50 -0.84 24.96
N MET A 56 23.45 -0.74 25.74
CA MET A 56 23.46 0.08 26.95
C MET A 56 24.46 -0.53 27.98
N PRO A 57 25.31 0.29 28.61
CA PRO A 57 26.26 -0.23 29.59
C PRO A 57 25.55 -0.73 30.82
N SER A 58 25.95 -1.90 31.28
CA SER A 58 25.68 -2.58 32.57
C SER A 58 24.27 -2.55 33.17
N ASN A 59 23.89 -3.61 33.83
CA ASN A 59 22.70 -3.85 34.67
C ASN A 59 21.32 -3.86 34.02
N GLY A 60 21.19 -3.58 32.75
CA GLY A 60 19.96 -3.64 32.00
C GLY A 60 20.26 -3.92 30.53
N ASP A 61 21.18 -4.84 30.31
CA ASP A 61 21.70 -5.16 28.97
C ASP A 61 20.59 -5.46 27.98
N VAL A 62 20.19 -4.43 27.25
CA VAL A 62 19.22 -4.53 26.15
C VAL A 62 19.97 -4.47 24.83
N ALA A 63 19.82 -5.49 24.01
CA ALA A 63 20.21 -5.47 22.63
C ALA A 63 19.06 -4.89 21.78
N ALA A 64 19.39 -3.94 20.93
CA ALA A 64 18.45 -3.34 20.00
C ALA A 64 18.97 -3.42 18.58
N ALA A 65 18.07 -3.66 17.63
CA ALA A 65 18.37 -3.63 16.21
C ALA A 65 17.20 -3.01 15.42
N SER A 66 17.51 -2.10 14.50
CA SER A 66 16.57 -1.66 13.48
C SER A 66 16.64 -2.66 12.33
N VAL A 67 15.52 -3.24 11.95
CA VAL A 67 15.44 -4.26 10.90
C VAL A 67 14.47 -3.78 9.83
N ASN A 68 14.91 -3.85 8.56
CA ASN A 68 14.13 -3.43 7.41
C ASN A 68 13.87 -4.61 6.48
N PHE A 69 12.62 -4.81 6.14
CA PHE A 69 12.15 -5.86 5.26
C PHE A 69 11.55 -5.24 3.99
N PRO A 70 12.12 -5.49 2.81
CA PRO A 70 11.43 -5.24 1.55
C PRO A 70 10.11 -6.01 1.45
N PRO A 71 9.21 -5.67 0.52
CA PRO A 71 7.97 -6.40 0.32
C PRO A 71 8.22 -7.92 0.18
N ASN A 72 7.38 -8.69 0.86
CA ASN A 72 7.41 -10.16 0.90
C ASN A 72 8.71 -10.78 1.48
N VAL A 73 9.54 -10.01 2.17
CA VAL A 73 10.70 -10.53 2.91
C VAL A 73 10.33 -10.71 4.38
N PHE A 74 10.63 -11.85 4.94
CA PHE A 74 10.36 -12.22 6.33
C PHE A 74 11.39 -13.23 6.85
N THR A 75 11.44 -13.41 8.17
CA THR A 75 12.32 -14.38 8.84
C THR A 75 11.81 -15.80 8.66
N ASP A 76 12.68 -16.78 8.78
CA ASP A 76 12.28 -18.15 9.03
C ASP A 76 11.68 -18.30 10.44
N TRP A 77 11.10 -19.45 10.75
CA TRP A 77 10.63 -19.75 12.10
C TRP A 77 11.82 -19.71 13.07
N HIS A 78 11.66 -18.97 14.18
CA HIS A 78 12.69 -18.85 15.21
C HIS A 78 12.06 -18.59 16.58
N SER A 79 12.88 -18.64 17.59
CA SER A 79 12.53 -18.28 18.97
C SER A 79 13.69 -17.59 19.66
N HIS A 80 13.39 -16.83 20.71
CA HIS A 80 14.35 -16.18 21.59
C HIS A 80 14.24 -16.75 23.01
N ALA A 81 15.38 -17.12 23.61
CA ALA A 81 15.39 -17.76 24.92
C ALA A 81 14.75 -16.91 26.03
N GLN A 82 14.85 -15.58 25.94
CA GLN A 82 14.27 -14.65 26.92
C GLN A 82 13.18 -13.75 26.37
N GLY A 83 12.74 -14.00 25.12
CA GLY A 83 11.72 -13.22 24.46
C GLY A 83 12.25 -11.98 23.74
N GLN A 84 11.32 -11.27 23.08
CA GLN A 84 11.65 -10.12 22.24
C GLN A 84 10.45 -9.17 22.14
N TYR A 85 10.73 -7.86 22.10
CA TYR A 85 9.77 -6.86 21.64
C TYR A 85 10.08 -6.49 20.19
N LEU A 86 9.02 -6.31 19.40
CA LEU A 86 9.08 -5.65 18.09
C LEU A 86 8.27 -4.37 18.18
N ILE A 87 8.88 -3.24 17.84
CA ILE A 87 8.21 -1.95 17.75
C ILE A 87 8.20 -1.58 16.27
N VAL A 88 7.05 -1.66 15.62
CA VAL A 88 6.93 -1.35 14.19
C VAL A 88 7.07 0.16 13.99
N THR A 89 8.11 0.57 13.27
CA THR A 89 8.45 1.98 13.04
C THR A 89 7.95 2.49 11.71
N GLU A 90 7.85 1.61 10.70
CA GLU A 90 7.38 1.97 9.36
C GLU A 90 6.67 0.81 8.68
N GLY A 91 5.73 1.16 7.81
CA GLY A 91 5.07 0.24 6.89
C GLY A 91 4.12 -0.75 7.55
N ILE A 92 3.89 -1.85 6.83
CA ILE A 92 2.96 -2.91 7.22
C ILE A 92 3.66 -4.25 7.06
N GLY A 93 3.57 -5.07 8.11
CA GLY A 93 4.16 -6.38 8.13
C GLY A 93 3.20 -7.46 8.58
N ARG A 94 3.76 -8.63 8.76
CA ARG A 94 3.08 -9.83 9.23
C ARG A 94 3.86 -10.44 10.37
N PHE A 95 3.13 -10.98 11.33
CA PHE A 95 3.63 -11.75 12.47
C PHE A 95 2.81 -13.03 12.60
N GLN A 96 3.46 -14.13 12.93
CA GLN A 96 2.74 -15.35 13.25
C GLN A 96 3.44 -16.10 14.40
N LYS A 97 2.67 -16.45 15.41
CA LYS A 97 3.03 -17.44 16.41
C LYS A 97 2.71 -18.83 15.87
N TRP A 98 3.57 -19.82 16.09
CA TRP A 98 3.34 -21.19 15.68
C TRP A 98 1.95 -21.71 16.09
N GLY A 99 1.24 -22.32 15.14
CA GLY A 99 -0.11 -22.85 15.35
C GLY A 99 -1.22 -21.80 15.50
N LYS A 100 -0.93 -20.51 15.21
CA LYS A 100 -1.93 -19.43 15.21
C LYS A 100 -2.03 -18.80 13.83
N PRO A 101 -3.14 -18.11 13.51
CA PRO A 101 -3.28 -17.35 12.26
C PRO A 101 -2.19 -16.27 12.14
N VAL A 102 -1.86 -15.92 10.90
CA VAL A 102 -1.03 -14.74 10.59
C VAL A 102 -1.78 -13.49 11.04
N GLN A 103 -1.07 -12.57 11.68
CA GLN A 103 -1.56 -11.27 12.12
C GLN A 103 -0.87 -10.18 11.32
N THR A 104 -1.63 -9.18 10.86
CA THR A 104 -1.07 -7.96 10.31
C THR A 104 -0.56 -7.09 11.46
N ILE A 105 0.63 -6.55 11.29
CA ILE A 105 1.24 -5.57 12.20
C ILE A 105 1.60 -4.32 11.39
N GLN A 106 1.49 -3.15 12.00
CA GLN A 106 1.64 -1.88 11.32
C GLN A 106 2.36 -0.84 12.18
N LYS A 107 2.80 0.25 11.57
CA LYS A 107 3.47 1.35 12.26
C LYS A 107 2.74 1.75 13.54
N GLY A 108 3.49 1.78 14.66
CA GLY A 108 2.99 2.06 16.00
C GLY A 108 2.64 0.81 16.81
N ASP A 109 2.47 -0.34 16.17
CA ASP A 109 2.20 -1.59 16.89
C ASP A 109 3.43 -2.06 17.66
N VAL A 110 3.17 -2.66 18.82
CA VAL A 110 4.17 -3.34 19.65
C VAL A 110 3.79 -4.80 19.81
N VAL A 111 4.69 -5.69 19.40
CA VAL A 111 4.52 -7.13 19.57
C VAL A 111 5.41 -7.61 20.71
N TRP A 112 4.83 -8.18 21.76
CA TRP A 112 5.58 -8.93 22.77
C TRP A 112 5.61 -10.42 22.42
N ILE A 113 6.81 -10.95 22.29
CA ILE A 113 7.08 -12.36 22.03
C ILE A 113 7.69 -12.96 23.29
N ALA A 114 6.94 -13.83 23.95
CA ALA A 114 7.40 -14.44 25.21
C ALA A 114 8.59 -15.41 24.98
N PRO A 115 9.36 -15.72 26.03
CA PRO A 115 10.48 -16.64 25.96
C PRO A 115 10.13 -17.97 25.28
N ASN A 116 11.02 -18.43 24.38
CA ASN A 116 10.92 -19.70 23.65
C ASN A 116 9.67 -19.86 22.76
N VAL A 117 8.94 -18.78 22.48
CA VAL A 117 7.80 -18.85 21.57
C VAL A 117 8.33 -18.90 20.14
N LYS A 118 8.01 -19.99 19.43
CA LYS A 118 8.30 -20.16 18.00
C LYS A 118 7.41 -19.23 17.17
N HIS A 119 8.02 -18.36 16.37
CA HIS A 119 7.34 -17.34 15.58
C HIS A 119 8.15 -16.96 14.35
N TRP A 120 7.55 -16.21 13.46
CA TRP A 120 8.20 -15.46 12.39
C TRP A 120 7.56 -14.08 12.26
N HIS A 121 8.29 -13.13 11.66
CA HIS A 121 7.81 -11.80 11.33
C HIS A 121 8.54 -11.24 10.11
N GLY A 122 7.94 -10.23 9.48
CA GLY A 122 8.52 -9.55 8.34
C GLY A 122 7.51 -8.68 7.62
N ALA A 123 7.84 -8.30 6.39
CA ALA A 123 7.04 -7.43 5.55
C ALA A 123 5.71 -8.04 5.13
N GLY A 124 4.77 -7.19 4.74
CA GLY A 124 3.57 -7.59 4.02
C GLY A 124 3.92 -8.15 2.64
N GLU A 125 2.95 -8.74 1.97
CA GLU A 125 3.17 -9.31 0.63
C GLU A 125 3.59 -8.24 -0.37
N PHE A 126 2.96 -7.06 -0.31
CA PHE A 126 3.17 -5.95 -1.24
C PHE A 126 3.73 -4.69 -0.57
N THR A 127 3.97 -4.72 0.75
CA THR A 127 4.40 -3.57 1.54
C THR A 127 5.69 -3.87 2.26
N ALA A 128 6.63 -2.91 2.28
CA ALA A 128 7.80 -2.97 3.15
C ALA A 128 7.41 -2.75 4.62
N MET A 129 8.26 -3.21 5.53
CA MET A 129 8.10 -2.98 6.96
C MET A 129 9.46 -2.78 7.63
N ALA A 130 9.51 -1.86 8.59
CA ALA A 130 10.64 -1.70 9.48
C ALA A 130 10.18 -1.78 10.94
N HIS A 131 11.03 -2.34 11.78
CA HIS A 131 10.82 -2.37 13.23
C HIS A 131 12.12 -2.23 14.01
N ILE A 132 12.01 -1.84 15.27
CA ILE A 132 13.06 -2.00 16.25
C ILE A 132 12.79 -3.29 17.02
N ALA A 133 13.76 -4.21 16.99
CA ALA A 133 13.76 -5.39 17.86
C ALA A 133 14.53 -5.07 19.14
N LEU A 134 13.90 -5.31 20.28
CA LEU A 134 14.51 -5.17 21.61
C LEU A 134 14.52 -6.53 22.30
N SER A 135 15.65 -6.93 22.83
CA SER A 135 15.81 -8.19 23.56
C SER A 135 16.84 -8.03 24.69
N PRO A 136 16.80 -8.86 25.75
CA PRO A 136 17.93 -8.99 26.65
C PRO A 136 19.21 -9.33 25.88
N ALA A 137 20.32 -8.65 26.19
CA ALA A 137 21.60 -8.86 25.48
C ALA A 137 22.30 -10.12 25.92
N LYS A 138 22.07 -10.56 27.17
CA LYS A 138 22.68 -11.78 27.75
C LYS A 138 21.68 -12.94 27.73
N ASP A 139 22.20 -14.13 27.49
CA ASP A 139 21.46 -15.40 27.57
C ASP A 139 20.21 -15.49 26.71
N ASN A 140 20.09 -14.62 25.70
CA ASN A 140 18.97 -14.59 24.76
C ASN A 140 19.35 -15.24 23.42
N ALA A 141 19.73 -16.51 23.46
CA ALA A 141 20.03 -17.28 22.27
C ALA A 141 18.83 -17.32 21.30
N VAL A 142 19.12 -17.17 20.02
CA VAL A 142 18.13 -17.34 18.94
C VAL A 142 18.22 -18.78 18.47
N THR A 143 17.10 -19.47 18.46
CA THR A 143 16.98 -20.81 17.86
C THR A 143 16.21 -20.69 16.54
N TRP A 144 16.85 -21.07 15.45
CA TRP A 144 16.25 -21.13 14.12
C TRP A 144 15.67 -22.52 13.85
N PHE A 145 14.53 -22.54 13.19
CA PHE A 145 13.80 -23.76 12.81
C PHE A 145 13.66 -23.82 11.29
N GLU A 146 12.61 -24.49 10.83
CA GLU A 146 12.32 -24.65 9.41
C GLU A 146 11.94 -23.32 8.72
N LYS A 147 12.05 -23.33 7.40
CA LYS A 147 11.60 -22.23 6.57
C LYS A 147 10.11 -22.01 6.68
N VAL A 148 9.71 -20.74 6.64
CA VAL A 148 8.29 -20.39 6.58
C VAL A 148 7.79 -20.66 5.17
N ASN A 149 6.86 -21.58 5.04
CA ASN A 149 6.08 -21.81 3.84
C ASN A 149 4.73 -21.08 3.98
N LEU A 150 4.68 -19.83 3.57
CA LEU A 150 3.39 -19.20 3.32
C LEU A 150 2.89 -19.71 1.98
N PRO A 151 1.65 -20.25 1.90
CA PRO A 151 1.03 -20.35 0.60
C PRO A 151 1.13 -18.94 0.01
N ARG A 152 1.65 -18.83 -1.22
CA ARG A 152 1.35 -17.63 -2.02
C ARG A 152 -0.13 -17.47 -1.86
N THR A 153 -0.57 -16.33 -1.31
CA THR A 153 -1.98 -16.00 -1.35
C THR A 153 -2.34 -16.18 -2.81
N GLU A 154 -3.03 -17.27 -3.13
CA GLU A 154 -3.75 -17.36 -4.39
C GLU A 154 -4.43 -16.01 -4.45
N ARG A 155 -4.15 -15.22 -5.48
CA ARG A 155 -4.66 -13.86 -5.69
C ARG A 155 -6.03 -13.86 -5.08
N ALA A 156 -6.20 -13.19 -3.93
CA ALA A 156 -7.31 -13.41 -2.98
C ALA A 156 -8.56 -13.49 -3.82
N ALA A 157 -9.26 -14.63 -3.80
CA ALA A 157 -10.15 -15.09 -4.87
C ALA A 157 -10.92 -13.89 -5.38
N ALA A 158 -10.59 -13.44 -6.56
CA ALA A 158 -10.92 -12.10 -7.04
C ALA A 158 -12.41 -11.94 -6.77
N HIS A 159 -12.81 -10.90 -6.06
CA HIS A 159 -14.22 -10.66 -5.82
C HIS A 159 -14.86 -10.69 -7.19
N ILE A 160 -15.55 -11.82 -7.48
CA ILE A 160 -16.22 -11.96 -8.76
C ILE A 160 -17.19 -10.79 -8.80
N LEU A 161 -16.84 -9.80 -9.59
CA LEU A 161 -17.80 -8.77 -9.97
C LEU A 161 -18.93 -9.52 -10.63
N GLY A 162 -20.09 -9.51 -10.01
CA GLY A 162 -21.30 -9.84 -10.75
C GLY A 162 -21.36 -9.01 -12.05
N SER A 163 -22.24 -9.31 -12.97
CA SER A 163 -22.44 -8.47 -14.16
C SER A 163 -22.60 -7.02 -13.74
N LEU A 164 -21.88 -6.09 -14.39
CA LEU A 164 -22.08 -4.65 -14.15
C LEU A 164 -23.55 -4.30 -14.39
N ASN A 165 -24.15 -3.68 -13.40
CA ASN A 165 -25.54 -3.27 -13.46
C ASN A 165 -25.66 -1.86 -14.09
N ALA A 166 -26.92 -1.43 -14.38
CA ALA A 166 -27.19 -0.14 -15.00
C ALA A 166 -26.62 1.03 -14.17
N LYS A 167 -26.78 0.98 -12.87
CA LYS A 167 -26.27 1.98 -11.93
C LYS A 167 -24.74 2.13 -12.01
N GLN A 168 -24.00 1.03 -12.06
CA GLN A 168 -22.54 1.03 -12.21
C GLN A 168 -22.11 1.60 -13.56
N LEU A 169 -22.76 1.18 -14.65
CA LEU A 169 -22.47 1.66 -16.00
C LEU A 169 -22.79 3.14 -16.18
N ALA A 170 -23.78 3.68 -15.48
CA ALA A 170 -24.14 5.10 -15.52
C ALA A 170 -23.05 6.04 -14.97
N LEU A 171 -22.11 5.54 -14.17
CA LEU A 171 -20.96 6.33 -13.68
C LEU A 171 -20.01 6.73 -14.82
N LEU A 172 -19.88 5.90 -15.86
CA LEU A 172 -18.95 6.12 -16.98
C LEU A 172 -19.26 7.38 -17.76
N PRO A 173 -20.49 7.60 -18.30
CA PRO A 173 -20.82 8.81 -19.03
C PRO A 173 -20.79 10.08 -18.16
N VAL A 174 -21.12 9.98 -16.86
CA VAL A 174 -20.98 11.12 -15.91
C VAL A 174 -19.50 11.53 -15.83
N ALA A 175 -18.61 10.59 -15.55
CA ALA A 175 -17.19 10.87 -15.43
C ALA A 175 -16.57 11.37 -16.74
N ALA A 176 -16.93 10.79 -17.86
CA ALA A 176 -16.49 11.23 -19.19
C ALA A 176 -16.90 12.68 -19.48
N ALA A 177 -18.16 13.04 -19.21
CA ALA A 177 -18.69 14.39 -19.44
C ALA A 177 -18.02 15.44 -18.55
N VAL A 178 -17.76 15.14 -17.27
CA VAL A 178 -17.00 16.03 -16.38
C VAL A 178 -15.57 16.23 -16.89
N THR A 179 -14.90 15.16 -17.33
CA THR A 179 -13.53 15.25 -17.83
C THR A 179 -13.42 16.06 -19.11
N THR A 180 -14.37 15.92 -20.02
CA THR A 180 -14.40 16.69 -21.27
C THR A 180 -14.92 18.13 -21.08
N GLY A 181 -15.66 18.39 -19.99
CA GLY A 181 -16.31 19.66 -19.71
C GLY A 181 -17.61 19.85 -20.53
N ASP A 182 -18.18 18.79 -21.07
CA ASP A 182 -19.45 18.83 -21.83
C ASP A 182 -20.65 18.86 -20.87
N THR A 183 -21.13 20.05 -20.57
CA THR A 183 -22.25 20.24 -19.65
C THR A 183 -23.56 19.63 -20.17
N ALA A 184 -23.80 19.63 -21.49
CA ALA A 184 -25.00 19.04 -22.05
C ALA A 184 -25.03 17.51 -21.85
N LYS A 185 -23.90 16.85 -22.16
CA LYS A 185 -23.74 15.41 -21.88
C LYS A 185 -23.80 15.11 -20.39
N LEU A 186 -23.20 15.95 -19.54
CA LEU A 186 -23.28 15.78 -18.08
C LEU A 186 -24.71 15.79 -17.58
N ASN A 187 -25.52 16.79 -18.02
CA ASN A 187 -26.92 16.90 -17.63
C ASN A 187 -27.73 15.65 -18.02
N ALA A 188 -27.52 15.16 -19.24
CA ALA A 188 -28.16 13.92 -19.72
C ALA A 188 -27.71 12.69 -18.93
N ALA A 189 -26.41 12.58 -18.69
CA ALA A 189 -25.83 11.46 -17.92
C ALA A 189 -26.28 11.44 -16.46
N VAL A 190 -26.38 12.61 -15.80
CA VAL A 190 -26.91 12.74 -14.45
C VAL A 190 -28.38 12.33 -14.39
N ALA A 191 -29.21 12.79 -15.33
CA ALA A 191 -30.63 12.45 -15.38
C ALA A 191 -30.83 10.93 -15.56
N GLN A 192 -30.06 10.31 -16.47
CA GLN A 192 -30.09 8.87 -16.68
C GLN A 192 -29.55 8.09 -15.47
N GLY A 193 -28.44 8.53 -14.88
CA GLY A 193 -27.86 7.88 -13.72
C GLY A 193 -28.81 7.84 -12.51
N LEU A 194 -29.54 8.93 -12.27
CA LEU A 194 -30.57 8.98 -11.24
C LEU A 194 -31.73 8.01 -11.56
N ALA A 195 -32.12 7.91 -12.84
CA ALA A 195 -33.14 6.94 -13.29
C ALA A 195 -32.65 5.48 -13.14
N ASP A 196 -31.36 5.23 -13.31
CA ASP A 196 -30.72 3.92 -13.15
C ASP A 196 -30.40 3.56 -11.68
N GLY A 197 -30.77 4.47 -10.74
CA GLY A 197 -30.66 4.23 -9.30
C GLY A 197 -29.44 4.83 -8.62
N LEU A 198 -28.68 5.71 -9.29
CA LEU A 198 -27.69 6.54 -8.60
C LEU A 198 -28.38 7.54 -7.67
N THR A 199 -27.67 7.92 -6.62
CA THR A 199 -28.11 8.94 -5.66
C THR A 199 -27.27 10.21 -5.82
N VAL A 200 -27.77 11.32 -5.26
CA VAL A 200 -27.04 12.59 -5.22
C VAL A 200 -25.67 12.43 -4.54
N SER A 201 -25.63 11.68 -3.43
CA SER A 201 -24.39 11.37 -2.70
C SER A 201 -23.38 10.64 -3.58
N GLU A 202 -23.80 9.61 -4.32
CA GLU A 202 -22.92 8.83 -5.20
C GLU A 202 -22.43 9.64 -6.41
N LEU A 203 -23.29 10.45 -7.01
CA LEU A 203 -22.90 11.37 -8.11
C LEU A 203 -21.89 12.41 -7.64
N THR A 204 -22.11 13.00 -6.46
CA THR A 204 -21.18 13.96 -5.86
C THR A 204 -19.84 13.31 -5.56
N GLU A 205 -19.86 12.09 -5.04
CA GLU A 205 -18.64 11.31 -4.76
C GLU A 205 -17.91 10.95 -6.04
N ALA A 206 -18.61 10.51 -7.10
CA ALA A 206 -18.01 10.19 -8.38
C ALA A 206 -17.27 11.37 -9.01
N VAL A 207 -17.90 12.57 -9.00
CA VAL A 207 -17.24 13.78 -9.47
C VAL A 207 -16.07 14.18 -8.59
N SER A 208 -16.21 14.08 -7.26
CA SER A 208 -15.13 14.37 -6.30
C SER A 208 -13.93 13.45 -6.46
N HIS A 209 -14.18 12.17 -6.75
CA HIS A 209 -13.11 11.18 -6.96
C HIS A 209 -12.21 11.52 -8.16
N GLN A 210 -12.76 12.20 -9.17
CA GLN A 210 -11.99 12.62 -10.36
C GLN A 210 -10.88 13.63 -10.06
N PHE A 211 -10.89 14.27 -8.87
CA PHE A 211 -9.87 15.27 -8.48
C PHE A 211 -8.44 14.74 -8.68
N ALA A 212 -8.19 13.47 -8.38
CA ALA A 212 -6.87 12.86 -8.52
C ALA A 212 -6.41 12.68 -9.97
N TYR A 213 -7.33 12.73 -10.94
CA TYR A 213 -7.06 12.43 -12.35
C TYR A 213 -7.15 13.64 -13.26
N ILE A 214 -8.10 14.55 -12.98
CA ILE A 214 -8.35 15.73 -13.81
C ILE A 214 -8.06 17.07 -13.11
N GLY A 215 -7.62 17.01 -11.85
CA GLY A 215 -7.23 18.15 -11.04
C GLY A 215 -8.40 19.04 -10.57
N ALA A 216 -8.09 20.00 -9.69
CA ALA A 216 -9.07 20.87 -9.07
C ALA A 216 -9.94 21.66 -10.08
N PRO A 217 -9.41 22.27 -11.15
CA PRO A 217 -10.23 23.11 -12.01
C PRO A 217 -11.40 22.37 -12.65
N LYS A 218 -11.14 21.22 -13.26
CA LYS A 218 -12.19 20.43 -13.93
C LYS A 218 -13.18 19.83 -12.91
N THR A 219 -12.67 19.36 -11.77
CA THR A 219 -13.53 18.82 -10.70
C THR A 219 -14.47 19.87 -10.15
N LEU A 220 -13.98 21.08 -9.86
CA LEU A 220 -14.83 22.18 -9.37
C LEU A 220 -15.89 22.59 -10.38
N ASN A 221 -15.53 22.66 -11.67
CA ASN A 221 -16.49 22.92 -12.74
C ASN A 221 -17.55 21.80 -12.82
N GLY A 222 -17.15 20.55 -12.68
CA GLY A 222 -18.05 19.39 -12.66
C GLY A 222 -19.03 19.44 -11.47
N ILE A 223 -18.54 19.76 -10.27
CA ILE A 223 -19.38 19.92 -9.06
C ILE A 223 -20.38 21.06 -9.25
N ALA A 224 -19.94 22.22 -9.77
CA ALA A 224 -20.83 23.36 -10.01
C ALA A 224 -21.92 23.03 -11.05
N ALA A 225 -21.54 22.30 -12.12
CA ALA A 225 -22.50 21.87 -13.14
C ALA A 225 -23.51 20.84 -12.59
N LEU A 226 -23.04 19.87 -11.79
CA LEU A 226 -23.91 18.89 -11.10
C LEU A 226 -24.88 19.59 -10.16
N GLN A 227 -24.40 20.48 -9.31
CA GLN A 227 -25.24 21.25 -8.40
C GLN A 227 -26.34 22.01 -9.15
N LYS A 228 -25.97 22.73 -10.22
CA LYS A 228 -26.92 23.47 -11.06
C LYS A 228 -27.98 22.55 -11.69
N GLN A 229 -27.57 21.36 -12.15
CA GLN A 229 -28.51 20.40 -12.72
C GLN A 229 -29.51 19.88 -11.68
N LEU A 230 -29.05 19.54 -10.49
CA LEU A 230 -29.89 19.06 -9.38
C LEU A 230 -30.88 20.15 -8.93
N GLU A 231 -30.45 21.42 -8.84
CA GLU A 231 -31.32 22.55 -8.57
C GLU A 231 -32.40 22.75 -9.65
N THR A 232 -32.01 22.62 -10.92
CA THR A 232 -32.96 22.71 -12.05
C THR A 232 -34.02 21.62 -11.93
N ARG A 233 -33.66 20.38 -11.66
CA ARG A 233 -34.58 19.25 -11.48
C ARG A 233 -35.51 19.48 -10.28
N LYS A 234 -34.96 19.95 -9.16
CA LYS A 234 -35.75 20.33 -7.98
C LYS A 234 -36.78 21.40 -8.27
N ASN A 235 -36.42 22.45 -9.04
CA ASN A 235 -37.33 23.52 -9.43
C ASN A 235 -38.41 23.03 -10.42
N GLN A 236 -38.19 21.95 -11.13
CA GLN A 236 -39.17 21.23 -11.96
C GLN A 236 -40.08 20.29 -11.12
N GLY A 237 -39.93 20.26 -9.80
CA GLY A 237 -40.71 19.41 -8.91
C GLY A 237 -40.19 17.95 -8.81
N ILE A 238 -39.04 17.66 -9.40
CA ILE A 238 -38.43 16.33 -9.34
C ILE A 238 -37.71 16.18 -7.99
N ARG A 239 -37.93 15.06 -7.33
CA ARG A 239 -37.26 14.69 -6.07
C ARG A 239 -36.25 13.58 -6.34
N ASP A 240 -34.98 13.92 -6.41
CA ASP A 240 -33.90 12.96 -6.59
C ASP A 240 -33.54 12.27 -5.26
N PRO A 241 -33.17 11.00 -5.26
CA PRO A 241 -32.78 10.30 -4.04
C PRO A 241 -31.42 10.83 -3.51
N GLU A 242 -31.41 11.35 -2.28
CA GLU A 242 -30.21 11.94 -1.67
C GLU A 242 -29.09 10.89 -1.47
N GLY A 243 -29.46 9.68 -1.07
CA GLY A 243 -28.51 8.62 -0.71
C GLY A 243 -27.84 8.84 0.66
N THR A 244 -27.00 7.90 1.06
CA THR A 244 -26.24 7.98 2.30
C THR A 244 -24.91 8.69 2.05
N PRO A 245 -24.55 9.72 2.82
CA PRO A 245 -23.21 10.31 2.72
C PRO A 245 -22.15 9.31 3.18
N ALA A 246 -20.90 9.52 2.77
CA ALA A 246 -19.80 8.71 3.25
C ALA A 246 -19.66 8.81 4.77
N THR A 247 -19.33 7.70 5.41
CA THR A 247 -19.01 7.66 6.84
C THR A 247 -17.76 8.49 7.13
N ASP A 248 -17.82 9.36 8.12
CA ASP A 248 -16.65 10.08 8.58
C ASP A 248 -15.77 9.15 9.44
N ILE A 249 -14.56 8.89 8.99
CA ILE A 249 -13.59 8.07 9.71
C ILE A 249 -12.69 8.88 10.65
N GLY A 250 -12.95 10.19 10.77
CA GLY A 250 -12.22 11.09 11.67
C GLY A 250 -10.73 11.27 11.33
N ALA A 251 -9.92 11.50 12.35
CA ALA A 251 -8.48 11.62 12.20
C ALA A 251 -7.85 10.24 12.03
N ALA A 252 -7.36 9.95 10.83
CA ALA A 252 -6.68 8.71 10.47
C ALA A 252 -5.30 8.99 9.86
N ASP A 253 -4.37 8.06 9.97
CA ASP A 253 -3.15 8.08 9.16
C ASP A 253 -3.51 7.68 7.73
N TYR A 254 -3.96 8.66 6.94
CA TYR A 254 -4.38 8.44 5.56
C TYR A 254 -3.24 7.95 4.66
N TYR A 255 -1.98 8.28 4.96
CA TYR A 255 -0.85 7.76 4.19
C TYR A 255 -0.69 6.25 4.41
N GLN A 256 -0.79 5.80 5.65
CA GLN A 256 -0.71 4.38 5.98
C GLN A 256 -1.92 3.63 5.42
N LEU A 257 -3.13 4.14 5.64
CA LEU A 257 -4.37 3.57 5.10
C LEU A 257 -4.31 3.45 3.57
N GLY A 258 -3.83 4.49 2.90
CA GLY A 258 -3.68 4.48 1.44
C GLY A 258 -2.59 3.54 0.94
N THR A 259 -1.50 3.39 1.68
CA THR A 259 -0.48 2.39 1.37
C THR A 259 -1.06 0.97 1.41
N GLN A 260 -1.90 0.67 2.41
CA GLN A 260 -2.62 -0.62 2.52
C GLN A 260 -3.60 -0.82 1.37
N THR A 261 -4.41 0.21 1.09
CA THR A 261 -5.42 0.15 0.03
C THR A 261 -4.78 -0.03 -1.34
N LEU A 262 -3.72 0.73 -1.64
CA LEU A 262 -2.96 0.60 -2.90
C LEU A 262 -2.35 -0.80 -3.02
N ALA A 263 -1.72 -1.33 -1.96
CA ALA A 263 -1.15 -2.68 -1.95
C ALA A 263 -2.22 -3.73 -2.25
N ARG A 264 -3.36 -3.67 -1.56
CA ARG A 264 -4.47 -4.60 -1.73
C ARG A 264 -5.08 -4.55 -3.12
N LEU A 265 -5.31 -3.36 -3.67
CA LEU A 265 -5.94 -3.18 -4.97
C LEU A 265 -5.00 -3.50 -6.12
N SER A 266 -3.75 -3.02 -6.07
CA SER A 266 -2.77 -3.24 -7.14
C SER A 266 -2.14 -4.63 -7.10
N GLN A 267 -2.18 -5.32 -5.95
CA GLN A 267 -1.44 -6.57 -5.70
C GLN A 267 0.04 -6.45 -6.13
N ALA A 268 0.64 -5.31 -5.84
CA ALA A 268 2.01 -4.98 -6.24
C ALA A 268 2.71 -4.15 -5.14
N PRO A 269 4.04 -4.14 -5.11
CA PRO A 269 4.81 -3.29 -4.18
C PRO A 269 4.42 -1.82 -4.30
N THR A 270 4.22 -1.15 -3.17
CA THR A 270 3.86 0.27 -3.10
C THR A 270 5.08 1.19 -3.02
N ASP A 271 6.25 0.66 -2.71
CA ASP A 271 7.52 1.39 -2.75
C ASP A 271 8.14 1.30 -4.15
N ARG A 272 7.74 2.22 -5.03
CA ARG A 272 8.18 2.27 -6.43
C ARG A 272 9.27 3.33 -6.63
N PRO A 273 10.21 3.13 -7.57
CA PRO A 273 11.26 4.12 -7.85
C PRO A 273 10.72 5.54 -8.10
N ILE A 274 9.62 5.68 -8.82
CA ILE A 274 8.99 6.96 -9.11
C ILE A 274 8.50 7.67 -7.82
N PHE A 275 8.03 6.93 -6.84
CA PHE A 275 7.57 7.49 -5.56
C PHE A 275 8.75 7.94 -4.69
N ARG A 276 9.86 7.20 -4.71
CA ARG A 276 11.11 7.64 -4.06
C ARG A 276 11.69 8.89 -4.71
N PHE A 277 11.59 8.99 -6.04
CA PHE A 277 12.06 10.17 -6.78
C PHE A 277 11.20 11.41 -6.53
N ALA A 278 9.88 11.24 -6.35
CA ALA A 278 8.93 12.33 -6.16
C ALA A 278 8.06 12.10 -4.89
N PRO A 279 8.60 12.35 -3.67
CA PRO A 279 7.89 12.06 -2.41
C PRO A 279 6.57 12.81 -2.24
N ALA A 280 6.44 14.02 -2.80
CA ALA A 280 5.19 14.77 -2.76
C ALA A 280 4.08 14.07 -3.58
N VAL A 281 4.43 13.44 -4.71
CA VAL A 281 3.50 12.65 -5.52
C VAL A 281 3.14 11.35 -4.80
N ASP A 282 4.12 10.70 -4.16
CA ASP A 282 3.89 9.52 -3.33
C ASP A 282 2.85 9.82 -2.23
N TYR A 283 3.05 10.93 -1.50
CA TYR A 283 2.12 11.34 -0.46
C TYR A 283 0.72 11.63 -1.02
N ALA A 284 0.60 12.36 -2.12
CA ALA A 284 -0.67 12.67 -2.74
C ALA A 284 -1.42 11.41 -3.20
N ILE A 285 -0.72 10.47 -3.84
CA ILE A 285 -1.33 9.20 -4.28
C ILE A 285 -1.74 8.33 -3.09
N LYS A 286 -0.86 8.15 -2.11
CA LYS A 286 -1.17 7.28 -0.98
C LYS A 286 -2.15 7.94 -0.01
N ALA A 287 -1.88 9.16 0.47
CA ALA A 287 -2.73 9.77 1.49
C ALA A 287 -4.07 10.28 0.94
N GLN A 288 -4.06 11.02 -0.18
CA GLN A 288 -5.30 11.60 -0.69
C GLN A 288 -6.13 10.61 -1.50
N LEU A 289 -5.54 9.96 -2.51
CA LEU A 289 -6.32 9.07 -3.38
C LEU A 289 -6.67 7.78 -2.65
N PHE A 290 -5.68 6.93 -2.38
CA PHE A 290 -5.95 5.59 -1.81
C PHE A 290 -6.26 5.60 -0.32
N GLY A 291 -5.84 6.62 0.43
CA GLY A 291 -6.17 6.82 1.84
C GLY A 291 -7.52 7.47 2.02
N TYR A 292 -7.64 8.75 1.72
CA TYR A 292 -8.86 9.51 1.98
C TYR A 292 -10.01 9.13 1.03
N GLN A 293 -9.82 9.21 -0.29
CA GLN A 293 -10.94 9.00 -1.22
C GLN A 293 -11.43 7.55 -1.24
N PHE A 294 -10.52 6.57 -1.24
CA PHE A 294 -10.92 5.16 -1.21
C PHE A 294 -11.47 4.67 0.13
N SER A 295 -11.31 5.41 1.22
CA SER A 295 -11.93 5.09 2.51
C SER A 295 -13.38 5.59 2.63
N ARG A 296 -13.83 6.43 1.72
CA ARG A 296 -15.20 6.95 1.68
C ARG A 296 -16.13 5.88 1.11
N ASP A 297 -17.01 5.35 1.94
CA ASP A 297 -17.77 4.11 1.73
C ASP A 297 -19.06 4.26 0.90
N ASN A 298 -19.39 5.48 0.46
CA ASN A 298 -20.52 5.74 -0.41
C ASN A 298 -20.28 5.37 -1.90
N LEU A 299 -19.05 5.03 -2.28
CA LEU A 299 -18.71 4.31 -3.51
C LEU A 299 -17.71 3.19 -3.21
N GLY A 300 -17.96 2.01 -3.74
CA GLY A 300 -17.03 0.88 -3.64
C GLY A 300 -15.80 1.02 -4.57
N ALA A 301 -14.84 0.11 -4.41
CA ALA A 301 -13.62 0.13 -5.23
C ALA A 301 -13.92 -0.04 -6.72
N VAL A 302 -14.90 -0.86 -7.08
CA VAL A 302 -15.31 -1.08 -8.47
C VAL A 302 -15.87 0.20 -9.09
N GLU A 303 -16.80 0.86 -8.41
CA GLU A 303 -17.42 2.12 -8.85
C GLU A 303 -16.35 3.21 -9.01
N ARG A 304 -15.37 3.29 -8.11
CA ARG A 304 -14.24 4.23 -8.22
C ARG A 304 -13.35 3.92 -9.42
N GLU A 305 -13.09 2.66 -9.70
CA GLU A 305 -12.34 2.27 -10.90
C GLU A 305 -13.11 2.58 -12.20
N LEU A 306 -14.44 2.41 -12.23
CA LEU A 306 -15.25 2.80 -13.40
C LEU A 306 -15.17 4.30 -13.68
N VAL A 307 -15.29 5.13 -12.64
CA VAL A 307 -15.10 6.59 -12.74
C VAL A 307 -13.71 6.94 -13.25
N THR A 308 -12.69 6.28 -12.71
CA THR A 308 -11.29 6.48 -13.09
C THR A 308 -11.05 6.10 -14.56
N LEU A 309 -11.53 4.93 -14.98
CA LEU A 309 -11.36 4.46 -16.37
C LEU A 309 -12.01 5.41 -17.37
N ALA A 310 -13.20 5.90 -17.10
CA ALA A 310 -13.87 6.88 -17.96
C ALA A 310 -13.10 8.21 -18.01
N SER A 311 -12.57 8.66 -16.88
CA SER A 311 -11.72 9.86 -16.83
C SER A 311 -10.44 9.70 -17.65
N LEU A 312 -9.73 8.59 -17.48
CA LEU A 312 -8.49 8.31 -18.21
C LEU A 312 -8.74 8.09 -19.70
N ALA A 313 -9.83 7.40 -20.07
CA ALA A 313 -10.24 7.27 -21.47
C ALA A 313 -10.53 8.62 -22.15
N ALA A 314 -11.14 9.56 -21.41
CA ALA A 314 -11.41 10.91 -21.90
C ALA A 314 -10.15 11.78 -22.02
N LEU A 315 -9.09 11.50 -21.23
CA LEU A 315 -7.78 12.15 -21.34
C LEU A 315 -6.94 11.61 -22.51
N GLY A 316 -7.28 10.44 -23.06
CA GLY A 316 -6.65 9.86 -24.24
C GLY A 316 -5.37 9.08 -23.96
N GLU A 317 -4.64 8.74 -25.04
CA GLU A 317 -3.54 7.78 -25.00
C GLU A 317 -2.32 8.24 -24.20
N SER A 318 -2.15 9.54 -23.97
CA SER A 318 -1.02 10.11 -23.21
C SER A 318 -0.97 9.59 -21.75
N VAL A 319 -2.08 9.07 -21.23
CA VAL A 319 -2.21 8.51 -19.88
C VAL A 319 -2.41 6.99 -19.88
N ASN A 320 -2.03 6.29 -20.94
CA ASN A 320 -2.18 4.82 -21.05
C ASN A 320 -1.41 4.05 -19.96
N GLY A 321 -0.33 4.62 -19.42
CA GLY A 321 0.35 4.04 -18.26
C GLY A 321 -0.55 3.92 -17.03
N GLN A 322 -1.32 4.99 -16.74
CA GLN A 322 -2.29 5.03 -15.65
C GLN A 322 -3.51 4.16 -15.98
N LEU A 323 -4.04 4.27 -17.20
CA LEU A 323 -5.14 3.42 -17.67
C LEU A 323 -4.82 1.92 -17.50
N ARG A 324 -3.62 1.49 -17.87
CA ARG A 324 -3.12 0.12 -17.65
C ARG A 324 -3.13 -0.27 -16.16
N SER A 325 -2.66 0.63 -15.30
CA SER A 325 -2.59 0.38 -13.86
C SER A 325 -3.98 0.18 -13.25
N HIS A 326 -4.96 1.00 -13.63
CA HIS A 326 -6.33 0.91 -13.14
C HIS A 326 -7.11 -0.27 -13.75
N LEU A 327 -6.87 -0.61 -15.00
CA LEU A 327 -7.39 -1.85 -15.58
C LEU A 327 -6.84 -3.10 -14.86
N ARG A 328 -5.57 -3.08 -14.43
CA ARG A 328 -5.00 -4.15 -13.60
C ARG A 328 -5.67 -4.22 -12.23
N VAL A 329 -5.97 -3.09 -11.60
CA VAL A 329 -6.76 -3.06 -10.35
C VAL A 329 -8.14 -3.68 -10.59
N LEU A 330 -8.82 -3.30 -11.66
CA LEU A 330 -10.13 -3.85 -11.98
C LEU A 330 -10.07 -5.37 -12.25
N GLN A 331 -9.01 -5.85 -12.92
CA GLN A 331 -8.73 -7.28 -13.10
C GLN A 331 -8.52 -7.98 -11.75
N ASN A 332 -7.78 -7.38 -10.83
CA ASN A 332 -7.60 -7.90 -9.48
C ASN A 332 -8.92 -7.94 -8.68
N LEU A 333 -9.86 -7.04 -8.99
CA LEU A 333 -11.22 -7.06 -8.45
C LEU A 333 -12.15 -8.06 -9.14
N GLY A 334 -11.66 -8.82 -10.12
CA GLY A 334 -12.36 -9.90 -10.78
C GLY A 334 -12.99 -9.55 -12.12
N ALA A 335 -12.63 -8.42 -12.73
CA ALA A 335 -13.10 -8.09 -14.07
C ALA A 335 -12.60 -9.10 -15.11
N THR A 336 -13.44 -9.36 -16.06
CA THR A 336 -13.20 -10.25 -17.21
C THR A 336 -13.44 -9.48 -18.52
N ASP A 337 -13.09 -10.09 -19.65
CA ASP A 337 -13.36 -9.53 -20.99
C ASP A 337 -14.82 -9.09 -21.17
N ARG A 338 -15.76 -9.82 -20.56
CA ARG A 338 -17.20 -9.47 -20.59
C ARG A 338 -17.46 -8.11 -19.95
N HIS A 339 -16.83 -7.83 -18.81
CA HIS A 339 -16.99 -6.55 -18.11
C HIS A 339 -16.33 -5.43 -18.91
N ILE A 340 -15.17 -5.69 -19.50
CA ILE A 340 -14.48 -4.72 -20.36
C ILE A 340 -15.29 -4.42 -21.63
N ALA A 341 -15.97 -5.40 -22.20
CA ALA A 341 -16.87 -5.16 -23.33
C ALA A 341 -18.02 -4.21 -22.94
N GLN A 342 -18.64 -4.38 -21.73
CA GLN A 342 -19.67 -3.46 -21.24
C GLN A 342 -19.11 -2.05 -20.98
N ILE A 343 -17.95 -1.94 -20.35
CA ILE A 343 -17.27 -0.65 -20.08
C ILE A 343 -16.95 0.03 -21.41
N ALA A 344 -16.33 -0.67 -22.35
CA ALA A 344 -15.95 -0.11 -23.64
C ALA A 344 -17.17 0.34 -24.46
N GLN A 345 -18.28 -0.39 -24.39
CA GLN A 345 -19.53 0.02 -25.03
C GLN A 345 -20.08 1.34 -24.45
N SER A 346 -20.06 1.49 -23.12
CA SER A 346 -20.46 2.73 -22.46
C SER A 346 -19.52 3.90 -22.82
N ILE A 347 -18.21 3.65 -22.83
CA ILE A 347 -17.19 4.64 -23.25
C ILE A 347 -17.37 5.02 -24.72
N GLU A 348 -17.68 4.07 -25.61
CA GLU A 348 -17.94 4.34 -27.02
C GLU A 348 -19.12 5.30 -27.19
N THR A 349 -20.20 5.07 -26.46
CA THR A 349 -21.37 5.95 -26.46
C THR A 349 -21.04 7.36 -25.95
N ALA A 350 -20.23 7.47 -24.89
CA ALA A 350 -19.90 8.75 -24.28
C ALA A 350 -18.81 9.55 -25.02
N LEU A 351 -17.75 8.87 -25.52
CA LEU A 351 -16.52 9.47 -26.04
C LEU A 351 -16.20 9.11 -27.48
N GLY A 352 -16.89 8.12 -28.04
CA GLY A 352 -16.64 7.63 -29.40
C GLY A 352 -15.73 6.40 -29.48
N LYS A 353 -15.69 5.81 -30.68
CA LYS A 353 -15.04 4.52 -30.96
C LYS A 353 -13.55 4.49 -30.61
N ALA A 354 -12.81 5.55 -30.89
CA ALA A 354 -11.36 5.60 -30.66
C ALA A 354 -11.02 5.42 -29.16
N ALA A 355 -11.76 6.08 -28.27
CA ALA A 355 -11.55 5.94 -26.82
C ALA A 355 -11.87 4.51 -26.33
N ALA A 356 -12.93 3.91 -26.85
CA ALA A 356 -13.30 2.53 -26.52
C ALA A 356 -12.27 1.51 -27.01
N ASP A 357 -11.78 1.68 -28.23
CA ASP A 357 -10.75 0.82 -28.82
C ASP A 357 -9.43 0.91 -28.04
N ASN A 358 -9.04 2.11 -27.60
CA ASN A 358 -7.88 2.30 -26.73
C ASN A 358 -8.01 1.50 -25.41
N VAL A 359 -9.18 1.56 -24.76
CA VAL A 359 -9.43 0.77 -23.54
C VAL A 359 -9.31 -0.73 -23.80
N ARG A 360 -9.90 -1.25 -24.88
CA ARG A 360 -9.80 -2.65 -25.28
C ARG A 360 -8.35 -3.07 -25.55
N GLN A 361 -7.59 -2.24 -26.27
CA GLN A 361 -6.19 -2.49 -26.59
C GLN A 361 -5.30 -2.54 -25.35
N VAL A 362 -5.47 -1.57 -24.42
CA VAL A 362 -4.71 -1.54 -23.16
C VAL A 362 -5.03 -2.74 -22.29
N TRP A 363 -6.30 -3.17 -22.25
CA TRP A 363 -6.71 -4.38 -21.54
C TRP A 363 -6.06 -5.64 -22.09
N GLN A 364 -6.10 -5.84 -23.42
CA GLN A 364 -5.48 -7.00 -24.08
C GLN A 364 -3.96 -7.08 -23.87
N GLY A 365 -3.31 -5.94 -23.62
CA GLY A 365 -1.89 -5.88 -23.30
C GLY A 365 -1.57 -5.97 -21.79
N LEU A 366 -2.48 -6.47 -20.95
CA LEU A 366 -2.23 -6.68 -19.53
C LEU A 366 -1.51 -8.00 -19.21
N ASP A 367 -1.52 -8.96 -20.09
CA ASP A 367 -0.92 -10.30 -19.92
C ASP A 367 0.62 -10.28 -19.91
#